data_7eaced6cae01caddb266ad700ef38af4
#
_entry.id   7eaced6cae01caddb266ad700ef38af4
#
_cell.length_a   1.000
_cell.length_b   1.000
_cell.length_c   1.000
_cell.angle_alpha   90.00
_cell.angle_beta   90.00
_cell.angle_gamma   90.00
#
_symmetry.space_group_name_H-M   'P 1'
#
loop_
_entity.id
_entity.type
_entity.pdbx_description
1 polymer ?
#
loop_
_entity_poly.entity_id
_entity_poly.type
_entity_poly.pdbx_seq_one_letter_code
_entity_poly.pdbx_strand_id
1 'polypeptide(L)'
;MTKLGIFRLEDYCPERTGMFGRLRWKLTRYRISLQLLRTAIPASPREIEVFEAIMQILRLNSGIYRTTFHNRFRNLDPFVNELLVERFGADFPVEIHDWAASDCLTSSEWAASLLPLFPNARLKASDLTLFAVEVNYGKHTVIQERDGQPLQYVSPSVVLNLTRPEQRPRMLGHIMQKQVQSVLTEVKAGLAITAEWLDSESEAISQQPFTARKLPMVHPEAALFRARNARFSIARHSAFDVLPQPVDVIRSMNIYNLSYFEPPRLREGAKAVRLSLKPGGLWIVGRTWQEAPPSHNVSVLEKTDAGFKLVRRYGEGSEIESLVLENQV
;
A
#
# COMPACT_ATOMS: atom_id res chain seq x y z
N MET A 1 28.53 -8.84 -19.47
CA MET A 1 27.57 -9.66 -18.67
C MET A 1 26.17 -9.15 -18.90
N THR A 2 25.24 -9.98 -19.36
CA THR A 2 23.86 -9.56 -19.64
C THR A 2 23.13 -9.29 -18.32
N LYS A 3 22.69 -8.06 -18.09
CA LYS A 3 21.93 -7.68 -16.90
C LYS A 3 20.52 -8.27 -16.95
N LEU A 4 20.12 -8.99 -15.90
CA LEU A 4 18.78 -9.56 -15.75
C LEU A 4 17.98 -8.76 -14.74
N GLY A 5 17.37 -7.69 -15.22
CA GLY A 5 16.56 -6.76 -14.42
C GLY A 5 16.58 -5.34 -14.99
N ILE A 6 15.76 -4.50 -14.39
CA ILE A 6 15.67 -3.06 -14.67
C ILE A 6 16.27 -2.34 -13.46
N PHE A 7 17.40 -1.67 -13.65
CA PHE A 7 18.18 -1.05 -12.58
C PHE A 7 18.16 0.47 -12.62
N ARG A 8 17.76 1.06 -13.76
CA ARG A 8 17.71 2.50 -14.01
C ARG A 8 16.41 2.86 -14.69
N LEU A 9 15.98 4.09 -14.56
CA LEU A 9 14.78 4.61 -15.21
C LEU A 9 14.82 4.45 -16.74
N GLU A 10 15.99 4.67 -17.36
CA GLU A 10 16.18 4.56 -18.81
C GLU A 10 16.05 3.10 -19.31
N ASP A 11 16.29 2.13 -18.45
CA ASP A 11 16.16 0.70 -18.78
C ASP A 11 14.70 0.24 -18.84
N TYR A 12 13.78 0.95 -18.19
CA TYR A 12 12.35 0.68 -18.22
C TYR A 12 11.77 1.19 -19.55
N CYS A 13 11.38 0.28 -20.43
CA CYS A 13 10.84 0.60 -21.76
C CYS A 13 9.79 -0.44 -22.18
N PRO A 14 8.50 -0.23 -21.83
CA PRO A 14 7.42 -1.16 -22.16
C PRO A 14 7.12 -1.19 -23.67
N GLU A 15 7.39 -0.11 -24.41
CA GLU A 15 7.09 0.04 -25.83
C GLU A 15 8.17 -0.49 -26.77
N ARG A 16 9.10 -1.32 -26.29
CA ARG A 16 10.19 -1.84 -27.14
C ARG A 16 9.66 -2.59 -28.33
N THR A 17 10.02 -2.10 -29.51
CA THR A 17 9.72 -2.70 -30.82
C THR A 17 10.79 -3.72 -31.21
N GLY A 18 10.42 -4.65 -32.13
CA GLY A 18 11.32 -5.70 -32.61
C GLY A 18 11.41 -6.94 -31.68
N MET A 19 11.83 -8.06 -32.26
CA MET A 19 11.86 -9.36 -31.59
C MET A 19 12.75 -9.37 -30.32
N PHE A 20 13.96 -8.83 -30.41
CA PHE A 20 14.89 -8.77 -29.27
C PHE A 20 14.41 -7.83 -28.17
N GLY A 21 13.81 -6.69 -28.51
CA GLY A 21 13.25 -5.77 -27.56
C GLY A 21 12.10 -6.38 -26.76
N ARG A 22 11.17 -7.06 -27.43
CA ARG A 22 10.03 -7.77 -26.82
C ARG A 22 10.49 -8.94 -25.94
N LEU A 23 11.50 -9.69 -26.38
CA LEU A 23 12.05 -10.79 -25.58
C LEU A 23 12.71 -10.26 -24.29
N ARG A 24 13.53 -9.21 -24.40
CA ARG A 24 14.15 -8.57 -23.23
C ARG A 24 13.10 -8.04 -22.26
N TRP A 25 12.06 -7.35 -22.75
CA TRP A 25 10.95 -6.88 -21.92
C TRP A 25 10.25 -8.03 -21.20
N LYS A 26 9.90 -9.12 -21.91
CA LYS A 26 9.28 -10.30 -21.31
C LYS A 26 10.13 -10.89 -20.18
N LEU A 27 11.45 -10.86 -20.29
CA LEU A 27 12.38 -11.37 -19.28
C LEU A 27 12.58 -10.43 -18.09
N THR A 28 12.41 -9.12 -18.26
CA THR A 28 12.78 -8.10 -17.26
C THR A 28 11.60 -7.36 -16.63
N ARG A 29 10.42 -7.33 -17.25
CA ARG A 29 9.24 -6.55 -16.80
C ARG A 29 8.80 -6.82 -15.36
N TYR A 30 9.07 -8.00 -14.84
CA TYR A 30 8.79 -8.38 -13.46
C TYR A 30 10.02 -8.29 -12.54
N ARG A 31 11.14 -7.77 -13.03
CA ARG A 31 12.41 -7.63 -12.30
C ARG A 31 12.86 -6.19 -12.27
N ILE A 32 11.97 -5.31 -11.86
CA ILE A 32 12.26 -3.89 -11.67
C ILE A 32 12.86 -3.76 -10.27
N SER A 33 14.01 -3.10 -10.15
CA SER A 33 14.62 -2.85 -8.85
C SER A 33 13.75 -1.92 -8.01
N LEU A 34 13.41 -2.34 -6.79
CA LEU A 34 12.71 -1.50 -5.82
C LEU A 34 13.52 -0.26 -5.41
N GLN A 35 14.83 -0.23 -5.70
CA GLN A 35 15.66 0.97 -5.52
C GLN A 35 15.16 2.16 -6.33
N LEU A 36 14.39 1.91 -7.43
CA LEU A 36 13.77 2.94 -8.26
C LEU A 36 12.54 3.61 -7.60
N LEU A 37 12.11 3.14 -6.42
CA LEU A 37 11.12 3.87 -5.60
C LEU A 37 11.67 5.18 -5.00
N ARG A 38 12.97 5.42 -5.10
CA ARG A 38 13.60 6.69 -4.73
C ARG A 38 13.28 7.74 -5.78
N THR A 39 12.19 8.44 -5.61
CA THR A 39 11.77 9.51 -6.51
C THR A 39 11.91 10.87 -5.82
N ALA A 40 12.20 11.90 -6.62
CA ALA A 40 12.10 13.27 -6.15
C ALA A 40 10.63 13.67 -5.94
N ILE A 41 10.38 14.73 -5.17
CA ILE A 41 9.05 15.32 -5.04
C ILE A 41 9.16 16.80 -5.39
N PRO A 42 8.51 17.24 -6.49
CA PRO A 42 7.68 16.46 -7.43
C PRO A 42 8.48 15.48 -8.28
N ALA A 43 7.90 14.30 -8.54
CA ALA A 43 8.46 13.29 -9.43
C ALA A 43 8.23 13.65 -10.90
N SER A 44 9.14 13.23 -11.77
CA SER A 44 8.93 13.28 -13.22
C SER A 44 7.87 12.26 -13.65
N PRO A 45 7.20 12.45 -14.80
CA PRO A 45 6.25 11.47 -15.34
C PRO A 45 6.84 10.06 -15.46
N ARG A 46 8.13 9.97 -15.80
CA ARG A 46 8.85 8.70 -15.92
C ARG A 46 9.05 7.99 -14.58
N GLU A 47 9.34 8.74 -13.53
CA GLU A 47 9.46 8.20 -12.18
C GLU A 47 8.11 7.69 -11.67
N ILE A 48 7.02 8.41 -11.96
CA ILE A 48 5.66 7.99 -11.62
C ILE A 48 5.33 6.68 -12.33
N GLU A 49 5.55 6.59 -13.65
CA GLU A 49 5.31 5.37 -14.44
C GLU A 49 6.06 4.15 -13.87
N VAL A 50 7.33 4.33 -13.50
CA VAL A 50 8.14 3.25 -12.91
C VAL A 50 7.69 2.90 -11.51
N PHE A 51 7.31 3.89 -10.69
CA PHE A 51 6.74 3.67 -9.36
C PHE A 51 5.48 2.80 -9.44
N GLU A 52 4.53 3.18 -10.30
CA GLU A 52 3.28 2.42 -10.52
C GLU A 52 3.55 1.00 -11.02
N ALA A 53 4.48 0.84 -11.96
CA ALA A 53 4.87 -0.48 -12.47
C ALA A 53 5.45 -1.38 -11.36
N ILE A 54 6.22 -0.80 -10.44
CA ILE A 54 6.73 -1.51 -9.26
C ILE A 54 5.56 -1.92 -8.35
N MET A 55 4.67 -0.99 -8.02
CA MET A 55 3.55 -1.25 -7.12
C MET A 55 2.59 -2.31 -7.67
N GLN A 56 2.38 -2.37 -8.98
CA GLN A 56 1.58 -3.42 -9.62
C GLN A 56 2.17 -4.83 -9.48
N ILE A 57 3.49 -4.96 -9.43
CA ILE A 57 4.16 -6.26 -9.32
C ILE A 57 4.56 -6.61 -7.88
N LEU A 58 4.53 -5.64 -6.97
CA LEU A 58 4.98 -5.84 -5.59
C LEU A 58 3.96 -6.68 -4.81
N ARG A 59 4.43 -7.79 -4.27
CA ARG A 59 3.70 -8.65 -3.33
C ARG A 59 4.46 -8.68 -2.02
N LEU A 60 3.78 -8.39 -0.93
CA LEU A 60 4.34 -8.49 0.42
C LEU A 60 4.44 -9.95 0.87
N ASN A 61 5.22 -10.22 1.91
CA ASN A 61 5.35 -11.57 2.46
C ASN A 61 4.03 -12.10 3.04
N SER A 62 3.13 -11.22 3.48
CA SER A 62 1.75 -11.55 3.86
C SER A 62 0.89 -12.08 2.69
N GLY A 63 1.38 -12.03 1.46
CA GLY A 63 0.64 -12.41 0.26
C GLY A 63 -0.19 -11.28 -0.34
N ILE A 64 -0.32 -10.14 0.33
CA ILE A 64 -1.10 -8.98 -0.11
C ILE A 64 -0.38 -8.26 -1.26
N TYR A 65 -1.13 -7.91 -2.30
CA TYR A 65 -0.66 -7.08 -3.40
C TYR A 65 -0.91 -5.60 -3.10
N ARG A 66 0.00 -4.75 -3.55
CA ARG A 66 -0.10 -3.29 -3.38
C ARG A 66 -0.63 -2.60 -4.64
N THR A 67 -1.39 -3.33 -5.44
CA THR A 67 -1.92 -2.82 -6.71
C THR A 67 -2.86 -1.64 -6.48
N THR A 68 -2.51 -0.50 -7.04
CA THR A 68 -3.34 0.69 -7.12
C THR A 68 -3.20 1.31 -8.51
N PHE A 69 -4.08 2.22 -8.89
CA PHE A 69 -4.03 2.97 -10.14
C PHE A 69 -4.89 4.24 -10.04
N HIS A 70 -4.58 5.22 -10.86
CA HIS A 70 -5.30 6.49 -10.92
C HIS A 70 -6.79 6.31 -11.18
N ASN A 71 -7.58 7.14 -10.52
CA ASN A 71 -9.05 7.19 -10.67
C ASN A 71 -9.75 5.85 -10.37
N ARG A 72 -9.13 4.99 -9.56
CA ARG A 72 -9.70 3.70 -9.19
C ARG A 72 -11.09 3.81 -8.61
N PHE A 73 -11.35 4.84 -7.80
CA PHE A 73 -12.63 5.08 -7.13
C PHE A 73 -13.43 6.23 -7.72
N ARG A 74 -13.14 6.66 -8.96
CA ARG A 74 -13.78 7.79 -9.64
C ARG A 74 -15.31 7.77 -9.58
N ASN A 75 -15.92 6.58 -9.68
CA ASN A 75 -17.37 6.43 -9.64
C ASN A 75 -17.92 6.25 -8.22
N LEU A 76 -17.08 5.81 -7.28
CA LEU A 76 -17.46 5.57 -5.88
C LEU A 76 -17.35 6.85 -5.04
N ASP A 77 -16.27 7.62 -5.22
CA ASP A 77 -16.01 8.81 -4.39
C ASP A 77 -17.13 9.85 -4.41
N PRO A 78 -17.78 10.17 -5.55
CA PRO A 78 -18.94 11.07 -5.57
C PRO A 78 -20.11 10.57 -4.71
N PHE A 79 -20.43 9.28 -4.79
CA PHE A 79 -21.48 8.66 -3.97
C PHE A 79 -21.14 8.76 -2.47
N VAL A 80 -19.90 8.50 -2.10
CA VAL A 80 -19.45 8.61 -0.71
C VAL A 80 -19.51 10.07 -0.25
N ASN A 81 -19.03 11.01 -1.06
CA ASN A 81 -19.03 12.43 -0.74
C ASN A 81 -20.43 12.97 -0.51
N GLU A 82 -21.39 12.63 -1.40
CA GLU A 82 -22.80 13.00 -1.26
C GLU A 82 -23.39 12.47 0.05
N LEU A 83 -23.17 11.20 0.36
CA LEU A 83 -23.64 10.58 1.60
C LEU A 83 -23.04 11.26 2.84
N LEU A 84 -21.78 11.63 2.82
CA LEU A 84 -21.14 12.33 3.94
C LEU A 84 -21.69 13.74 4.12
N VAL A 85 -21.94 14.47 3.03
CA VAL A 85 -22.57 15.80 3.08
C VAL A 85 -24.01 15.69 3.64
N GLU A 86 -24.78 14.71 3.19
CA GLU A 86 -26.14 14.43 3.68
C GLU A 86 -26.13 14.11 5.19
N ARG A 87 -25.13 13.33 5.64
CA ARG A 87 -25.06 12.85 7.02
C ARG A 87 -24.57 13.89 8.02
N PHE A 88 -23.52 14.62 7.68
CA PHE A 88 -22.82 15.49 8.62
C PHE A 88 -23.08 16.99 8.36
N GLY A 89 -23.45 17.38 7.14
CA GLY A 89 -23.46 18.77 6.72
C GLY A 89 -22.04 19.30 6.43
N ALA A 90 -21.93 20.25 5.52
CA ALA A 90 -20.65 20.75 5.01
C ALA A 90 -19.75 21.41 6.07
N ASP A 91 -20.35 22.06 7.06
CA ASP A 91 -19.62 22.83 8.10
C ASP A 91 -19.08 21.95 9.23
N PHE A 92 -19.51 20.70 9.33
CA PHE A 92 -19.09 19.81 10.40
C PHE A 92 -17.60 19.44 10.25
N PRO A 93 -16.80 19.49 11.33
CA PRO A 93 -15.37 19.15 11.29
C PRO A 93 -15.16 17.62 11.31
N VAL A 94 -15.46 16.97 10.18
CA VAL A 94 -15.38 15.51 10.05
C VAL A 94 -13.93 15.04 10.12
N GLU A 95 -13.66 14.11 11.04
CA GLU A 95 -12.37 13.40 11.12
C GLU A 95 -12.49 12.05 10.38
N ILE A 96 -11.71 11.90 9.33
CA ILE A 96 -11.80 10.76 8.40
C ILE A 96 -10.48 10.00 8.41
N HIS A 97 -10.56 8.67 8.51
CA HIS A 97 -9.43 7.77 8.31
C HIS A 97 -9.67 6.82 7.14
N ASP A 98 -8.72 6.78 6.20
CA ASP A 98 -8.70 5.81 5.11
C ASP A 98 -7.65 4.73 5.43
N TRP A 99 -8.11 3.52 5.79
CA TRP A 99 -7.28 2.42 6.26
C TRP A 99 -6.84 1.50 5.14
N ALA A 100 -5.63 0.94 5.26
CA ALA A 100 -5.01 0.08 4.26
C ALA A 100 -4.95 0.74 2.88
N ALA A 101 -4.57 2.01 2.89
CA ALA A 101 -4.55 2.89 1.72
C ALA A 101 -3.46 2.56 0.69
N SER A 102 -2.68 1.48 0.92
CA SER A 102 -1.57 1.06 0.08
C SER A 102 -0.52 2.19 -0.07
N ASP A 103 -0.36 2.75 -1.26
CA ASP A 103 0.53 3.86 -1.55
C ASP A 103 -0.13 5.24 -1.37
N CYS A 104 -1.36 5.28 -0.87
CA CYS A 104 -2.15 6.48 -0.59
C CYS A 104 -2.56 7.31 -1.83
N LEU A 105 -2.35 6.82 -3.07
CA LEU A 105 -2.78 7.54 -4.27
C LEU A 105 -4.28 7.80 -4.25
N THR A 106 -5.09 6.75 -4.12
CA THR A 106 -6.55 6.85 -4.12
C THR A 106 -7.11 7.64 -2.93
N SER A 107 -6.38 7.66 -1.82
CA SER A 107 -6.75 8.49 -0.66
C SER A 107 -6.51 9.97 -0.93
N SER A 108 -5.43 10.32 -1.64
CA SER A 108 -5.16 11.72 -2.03
C SER A 108 -6.13 12.21 -3.11
N GLU A 109 -6.54 11.35 -4.05
CA GLU A 109 -7.58 11.64 -5.04
C GLU A 109 -8.93 11.88 -4.35
N TRP A 110 -9.30 11.03 -3.40
CA TRP A 110 -10.53 11.24 -2.61
C TRP A 110 -10.45 12.53 -1.79
N ALA A 111 -9.35 12.79 -1.10
CA ALA A 111 -9.15 14.02 -0.34
C ALA A 111 -9.25 15.27 -1.23
N ALA A 112 -8.74 15.23 -2.47
CA ALA A 112 -8.83 16.32 -3.42
C ALA A 112 -10.29 16.64 -3.82
N SER A 113 -11.17 15.63 -3.88
CA SER A 113 -12.59 15.82 -4.19
C SER A 113 -13.45 16.12 -2.96
N LEU A 114 -13.10 15.57 -1.78
CA LEU A 114 -13.87 15.68 -0.55
C LEU A 114 -13.61 16.98 0.22
N LEU A 115 -12.35 17.34 0.43
CA LEU A 115 -11.98 18.46 1.29
C LEU A 115 -12.51 19.83 0.85
N PRO A 116 -12.76 20.10 -0.45
CA PRO A 116 -13.49 21.30 -0.87
C PRO A 116 -14.95 21.35 -0.37
N LEU A 117 -15.61 20.19 -0.21
CA LEU A 117 -16.99 20.09 0.27
C LEU A 117 -17.10 20.24 1.79
N PHE A 118 -16.01 19.98 2.51
CA PHE A 118 -15.92 20.06 3.97
C PHE A 118 -14.73 20.94 4.38
N PRO A 119 -14.90 22.25 4.50
CA PRO A 119 -13.80 23.16 4.82
C PRO A 119 -13.06 22.84 6.13
N ASN A 120 -13.76 22.25 7.10
CA ASN A 120 -13.26 21.93 8.42
C ASN A 120 -12.83 20.46 8.58
N ALA A 121 -13.01 19.60 7.56
CA ALA A 121 -12.66 18.20 7.66
C ALA A 121 -11.16 17.97 7.55
N ARG A 122 -10.73 16.85 8.13
CA ARG A 122 -9.39 16.30 8.00
C ARG A 122 -9.45 14.84 7.52
N LEU A 123 -8.56 14.47 6.62
CA LEU A 123 -8.43 13.11 6.12
C LEU A 123 -7.03 12.58 6.41
N LYS A 124 -6.95 11.43 7.07
CA LYS A 124 -5.72 10.69 7.30
C LYS A 124 -5.75 9.38 6.52
N ALA A 125 -4.84 9.24 5.55
CA ALA A 125 -4.58 7.96 4.92
C ALA A 125 -3.61 7.15 5.76
N SER A 126 -3.81 5.84 5.85
CA SER A 126 -2.93 4.98 6.62
C SER A 126 -2.72 3.60 6.00
N ASP A 127 -1.50 3.10 6.13
CA ASP A 127 -1.14 1.74 5.74
C ASP A 127 -0.12 1.17 6.73
N LEU A 128 -0.05 -0.14 6.84
CA LEU A 128 0.95 -0.80 7.69
C LEU A 128 2.36 -0.63 7.13
N THR A 129 2.50 -0.55 5.81
CA THR A 129 3.77 -0.56 5.08
C THR A 129 3.91 0.69 4.22
N LEU A 130 4.44 1.78 4.78
CA LEU A 130 4.68 3.04 4.08
C LEU A 130 6.09 3.16 3.48
N PHE A 131 6.98 2.24 3.82
CA PHE A 131 8.33 2.13 3.28
C PHE A 131 8.84 0.69 3.36
N ALA A 132 9.77 0.33 2.48
CA ALA A 132 10.65 -0.80 2.63
C ALA A 132 12.01 -0.37 3.17
N VAL A 133 12.81 -1.32 3.65
CA VAL A 133 14.18 -1.06 4.10
C VAL A 133 15.14 -1.64 3.06
N GLU A 134 15.93 -0.78 2.46
CA GLU A 134 17.05 -1.15 1.62
C GLU A 134 18.29 -1.33 2.50
N VAL A 135 18.92 -2.50 2.44
CA VAL A 135 20.18 -2.79 3.12
C VAL A 135 21.24 -3.09 2.10
N ASN A 136 22.32 -2.31 2.09
CA ASN A 136 23.47 -2.54 1.24
C ASN A 136 24.59 -3.24 2.01
N TYR A 137 25.16 -4.28 1.40
CA TYR A 137 26.28 -5.04 1.89
C TYR A 137 27.27 -5.34 0.74
N GLY A 138 28.37 -4.62 0.69
CA GLY A 138 29.31 -4.67 -0.42
C GLY A 138 28.65 -4.33 -1.76
N LYS A 139 28.65 -5.28 -2.71
CA LYS A 139 27.97 -5.13 -4.02
C LYS A 139 26.55 -5.68 -4.06
N HIS A 140 26.00 -6.07 -2.93
CA HIS A 140 24.68 -6.67 -2.80
C HIS A 140 23.74 -5.74 -2.07
N THR A 141 22.46 -5.76 -2.46
CA THR A 141 21.39 -5.06 -1.79
C THR A 141 20.27 -6.04 -1.46
N VAL A 142 19.80 -6.02 -0.23
CA VAL A 142 18.57 -6.67 0.20
C VAL A 142 17.53 -5.61 0.46
N ILE A 143 16.35 -5.75 -0.12
CA ILE A 143 15.21 -4.90 0.21
C ILE A 143 14.21 -5.76 0.97
N GLN A 144 13.79 -5.29 2.13
CA GLN A 144 12.98 -6.06 3.08
C GLN A 144 11.85 -5.21 3.65
N GLU A 145 10.84 -5.88 4.18
CA GLU A 145 9.79 -5.26 4.97
C GLU A 145 10.35 -4.76 6.31
N ARG A 146 9.57 -3.99 7.02
CA ARG A 146 9.93 -3.44 8.34
C ARG A 146 10.31 -4.53 9.37
N ASP A 147 9.70 -5.70 9.29
CA ASP A 147 9.95 -6.86 10.16
C ASP A 147 11.17 -7.69 9.75
N GLY A 148 11.90 -7.24 8.71
CA GLY A 148 13.09 -7.91 8.20
C GLY A 148 12.80 -9.02 7.18
N GLN A 149 11.54 -9.25 6.80
CA GLN A 149 11.20 -10.24 5.77
C GLN A 149 11.64 -9.73 4.39
N PRO A 150 12.45 -10.51 3.63
CA PRO A 150 13.03 -10.02 2.40
C PRO A 150 12.02 -9.99 1.26
N LEU A 151 11.98 -8.86 0.55
CA LEU A 151 11.17 -8.63 -0.64
C LEU A 151 11.96 -8.86 -1.94
N GLN A 152 13.18 -8.32 -2.00
CA GLN A 152 13.99 -8.34 -3.21
C GLN A 152 15.48 -8.41 -2.88
N TYR A 153 16.21 -9.13 -3.71
CA TYR A 153 17.67 -9.13 -3.74
C TYR A 153 18.15 -8.50 -5.04
N VAL A 154 19.15 -7.63 -4.95
CA VAL A 154 19.76 -6.93 -6.07
C VAL A 154 21.26 -7.11 -6.02
N SER A 155 21.86 -7.47 -7.16
CA SER A 155 23.32 -7.47 -7.38
C SER A 155 23.62 -6.71 -8.67
N PRO A 156 24.89 -6.43 -9.05
CA PRO A 156 25.20 -5.68 -10.26
C PRO A 156 24.61 -6.24 -11.56
N SER A 157 24.26 -7.53 -11.58
CA SER A 157 23.78 -8.21 -12.80
C SER A 157 22.37 -8.77 -12.72
N VAL A 158 21.75 -8.82 -11.52
CA VAL A 158 20.42 -9.43 -11.38
C VAL A 158 19.56 -8.76 -10.33
N VAL A 159 18.27 -8.72 -10.62
CA VAL A 159 17.17 -8.39 -9.67
C VAL A 159 16.35 -9.65 -9.46
N LEU A 160 16.17 -10.07 -8.21
CA LEU A 160 15.38 -11.24 -7.82
C LEU A 160 14.27 -10.86 -6.84
N ASN A 161 13.01 -11.04 -7.24
CA ASN A 161 11.88 -10.94 -6.33
C ASN A 161 11.84 -12.19 -5.44
N LEU A 162 11.88 -12.00 -4.13
CA LEU A 162 11.93 -13.11 -3.17
C LEU A 162 10.55 -13.58 -2.75
N THR A 163 9.54 -12.72 -2.88
CA THR A 163 8.12 -13.03 -2.59
C THR A 163 7.40 -13.72 -3.75
N ARG A 164 8.05 -13.86 -4.93
CA ARG A 164 7.49 -14.48 -6.14
C ARG A 164 8.41 -15.56 -6.68
N PRO A 165 8.46 -16.75 -6.07
CA PRO A 165 9.37 -17.82 -6.47
C PRO A 165 9.14 -18.29 -7.91
N GLU A 166 7.91 -18.19 -8.43
CA GLU A 166 7.53 -18.52 -9.81
C GLU A 166 8.22 -17.62 -10.85
N GLN A 167 8.67 -16.45 -10.45
CA GLN A 167 9.38 -15.51 -11.33
C GLN A 167 10.91 -15.70 -11.30
N ARG A 168 11.42 -16.66 -10.52
CA ARG A 168 12.84 -16.94 -10.43
C ARG A 168 13.33 -17.67 -11.69
N PRO A 169 14.50 -17.30 -12.24
CA PRO A 169 15.05 -18.00 -13.40
C PRO A 169 15.42 -19.45 -13.02
N ARG A 170 14.83 -20.43 -13.69
CA ARG A 170 15.07 -21.87 -13.38
C ARG A 170 16.55 -22.29 -13.53
N MET A 171 17.26 -21.73 -14.51
CA MET A 171 18.67 -22.10 -14.80
C MET A 171 19.70 -21.48 -13.84
N LEU A 172 19.36 -20.44 -13.09
CA LEU A 172 20.28 -19.79 -12.14
C LEU A 172 20.08 -20.29 -10.70
N GLY A 173 19.28 -21.35 -10.52
CA GLY A 173 18.67 -21.69 -9.25
C GLY A 173 19.66 -21.96 -8.10
N HIS A 174 20.63 -22.85 -8.26
CA HIS A 174 21.39 -23.34 -7.10
C HIS A 174 22.54 -22.42 -6.66
N ILE A 175 23.33 -21.90 -7.60
CA ILE A 175 24.49 -21.05 -7.26
C ILE A 175 24.02 -19.71 -6.71
N MET A 176 23.04 -19.09 -7.39
CA MET A 176 22.47 -17.83 -6.92
C MET A 176 21.69 -17.97 -5.62
N GLN A 177 21.03 -19.11 -5.42
CA GLN A 177 20.28 -19.37 -4.20
C GLN A 177 21.21 -19.43 -2.96
N LYS A 178 22.38 -20.10 -3.08
CA LYS A 178 23.39 -20.11 -2.02
C LYS A 178 23.93 -18.70 -1.75
N GLN A 179 24.24 -17.93 -2.79
CA GLN A 179 24.71 -16.55 -2.64
C GLN A 179 23.67 -15.65 -1.99
N VAL A 180 22.41 -15.72 -2.43
CA VAL A 180 21.30 -14.97 -1.81
C VAL A 180 21.16 -15.34 -0.35
N GLN A 181 21.12 -16.62 0.00
CA GLN A 181 21.02 -17.08 1.39
C GLN A 181 22.19 -16.62 2.25
N SER A 182 23.42 -16.68 1.74
CA SER A 182 24.59 -16.15 2.45
C SER A 182 24.43 -14.67 2.77
N VAL A 183 24.06 -13.85 1.76
CA VAL A 183 23.85 -12.39 1.97
C VAL A 183 22.71 -12.11 2.94
N LEU A 184 21.60 -12.84 2.84
CA LEU A 184 20.47 -12.68 3.77
C LEU A 184 20.88 -13.01 5.21
N THR A 185 21.69 -14.05 5.40
CA THR A 185 22.21 -14.45 6.72
C THR A 185 23.12 -13.36 7.30
N GLU A 186 24.06 -12.85 6.48
CA GLU A 186 24.97 -11.78 6.88
C GLU A 186 24.21 -10.49 7.25
N VAL A 187 23.24 -10.08 6.43
CA VAL A 187 22.39 -8.89 6.70
C VAL A 187 21.62 -9.07 8.00
N LYS A 188 21.01 -10.22 8.22
CA LYS A 188 20.24 -10.51 9.43
C LYS A 188 21.11 -10.54 10.69
N ALA A 189 22.32 -11.04 10.60
CA ALA A 189 23.25 -11.14 11.74
C ALA A 189 23.99 -9.83 12.02
N GLY A 190 24.30 -9.05 10.97
CA GLY A 190 25.24 -7.94 11.06
C GLY A 190 24.62 -6.57 11.20
N LEU A 191 23.31 -6.39 10.90
CA LEU A 191 22.63 -5.09 10.97
C LEU A 191 21.47 -5.13 11.97
N ALA A 192 21.60 -4.43 13.07
CA ALA A 192 20.51 -4.22 14.03
C ALA A 192 19.60 -3.09 13.55
N ILE A 193 18.52 -3.44 12.84
CA ILE A 193 17.45 -2.48 12.51
C ILE A 193 16.51 -2.39 13.72
N THR A 194 16.60 -1.30 14.47
CA THR A 194 15.80 -1.10 15.67
C THR A 194 14.43 -0.50 15.35
N ALA A 195 13.42 -0.82 16.18
CA ALA A 195 12.10 -0.20 16.07
C ALA A 195 12.18 1.33 16.18
N GLU A 196 13.07 1.84 17.03
CA GLU A 196 13.32 3.27 17.22
C GLU A 196 13.75 3.95 15.91
N TRP A 197 14.73 3.38 15.19
CA TRP A 197 15.10 3.94 13.88
C TRP A 197 13.98 3.82 12.86
N LEU A 198 13.26 2.70 12.84
CA LEU A 198 12.15 2.51 11.92
C LEU A 198 11.02 3.54 12.14
N ASP A 199 10.81 3.99 13.38
CA ASP A 199 9.79 4.99 13.73
C ASP A 199 10.33 6.43 13.73
N SER A 200 11.66 6.62 13.63
CA SER A 200 12.28 7.94 13.54
C SER A 200 12.10 8.59 12.17
N GLU A 201 12.38 9.89 12.10
CA GLU A 201 12.43 10.63 10.82
C GLU A 201 13.74 10.38 10.04
N SER A 202 14.74 9.74 10.66
CA SER A 202 16.00 9.42 9.99
C SER A 202 15.77 8.48 8.81
N GLU A 203 16.20 8.89 7.63
CA GLU A 203 16.03 8.12 6.40
C GLU A 203 17.07 7.01 6.23
N ALA A 204 18.26 7.15 6.85
CA ALA A 204 19.35 6.20 6.68
C ALA A 204 20.16 6.01 7.95
N ILE A 205 20.76 4.80 8.09
CA ILE A 205 21.75 4.47 9.11
C ILE A 205 22.95 3.79 8.45
N SER A 206 24.11 3.91 9.08
CA SER A 206 25.34 3.23 8.64
C SER A 206 25.95 2.50 9.84
N GLN A 207 26.16 1.20 9.67
CA GLN A 207 26.84 0.33 10.62
C GLN A 207 27.75 -0.60 9.82
N GLN A 208 29.00 -0.19 9.64
CA GLN A 208 29.96 -0.92 8.80
C GLN A 208 29.96 -2.42 9.08
N PRO A 209 29.94 -3.28 8.04
CA PRO A 209 30.01 -2.98 6.60
C PRO A 209 28.65 -2.72 5.93
N PHE A 210 27.58 -2.47 6.70
CA PHE A 210 26.21 -2.29 6.22
C PHE A 210 25.80 -0.83 6.19
N THR A 211 24.94 -0.49 5.22
CA THR A 211 24.14 0.74 5.25
C THR A 211 22.68 0.38 5.03
N ALA A 212 21.77 1.00 5.78
CA ALA A 212 20.34 0.84 5.55
C ALA A 212 19.66 2.17 5.26
N ARG A 213 18.61 2.12 4.45
CA ARG A 213 17.81 3.29 4.05
C ARG A 213 16.34 2.92 3.94
N LYS A 214 15.46 3.85 4.31
CA LYS A 214 14.04 3.75 4.04
C LYS A 214 13.77 4.05 2.55
N LEU A 215 13.05 3.16 1.88
CA LEU A 215 12.55 3.35 0.51
C LEU A 215 11.07 3.68 0.59
N PRO A 216 10.63 4.88 0.19
CA PRO A 216 9.22 5.27 0.30
C PRO A 216 8.35 4.38 -0.59
N MET A 217 7.20 3.95 -0.05
CA MET A 217 6.15 3.23 -0.75
C MET A 217 4.87 4.05 -0.84
N VAL A 218 4.96 5.35 -0.60
CA VAL A 218 3.90 6.32 -0.80
C VAL A 218 4.02 6.89 -2.21
N HIS A 219 2.89 6.95 -2.93
CA HIS A 219 2.87 7.49 -4.29
C HIS A 219 3.38 8.94 -4.31
N PRO A 220 4.24 9.33 -5.29
CA PRO A 220 4.82 10.67 -5.35
C PRO A 220 3.77 11.79 -5.35
N GLU A 221 2.64 11.59 -6.03
CA GLU A 221 1.54 12.57 -6.05
C GLU A 221 0.83 12.66 -4.69
N ALA A 222 0.63 11.55 -3.98
CA ALA A 222 0.06 11.58 -2.64
C ALA A 222 1.00 12.28 -1.65
N ALA A 223 2.31 12.06 -1.78
CA ALA A 223 3.32 12.77 -0.99
C ALA A 223 3.34 14.28 -1.30
N LEU A 224 3.23 14.65 -2.57
CA LEU A 224 3.12 16.04 -3.00
C LEU A 224 1.83 16.71 -2.50
N PHE A 225 0.69 16.00 -2.59
CA PHE A 225 -0.60 16.48 -2.09
C PHE A 225 -0.55 16.72 -0.58
N ARG A 226 0.04 15.78 0.19
CA ARG A 226 0.29 15.94 1.62
C ARG A 226 1.12 17.18 1.95
N ALA A 227 2.19 17.43 1.19
CA ALA A 227 3.06 18.59 1.40
C ALA A 227 2.34 19.93 1.17
N ARG A 228 1.29 19.94 0.34
CA ARG A 228 0.53 21.15 -0.05
C ARG A 228 -0.78 21.33 0.72
N ASN A 229 -1.25 20.32 1.44
CA ASN A 229 -2.55 20.35 2.10
C ASN A 229 -2.45 19.88 3.55
N ALA A 230 -2.48 20.83 4.49
CA ALA A 230 -2.38 20.55 5.93
C ALA A 230 -3.56 19.73 6.49
N ARG A 231 -4.68 19.60 5.76
CA ARG A 231 -5.84 18.78 6.13
C ARG A 231 -5.73 17.32 5.67
N PHE A 232 -4.68 16.98 4.91
CA PHE A 232 -4.38 15.62 4.50
C PHE A 232 -3.10 15.14 5.15
N SER A 233 -3.13 13.99 5.80
CA SER A 233 -1.96 13.38 6.43
C SER A 233 -1.84 11.90 6.08
N ILE A 234 -0.61 11.38 6.19
CA ILE A 234 -0.31 9.97 5.96
C ILE A 234 0.40 9.43 7.21
N ALA A 235 -0.07 8.30 7.73
CA ALA A 235 0.49 7.68 8.93
C ALA A 235 0.54 6.16 8.82
N ARG A 236 1.44 5.54 9.57
CA ARG A 236 1.44 4.09 9.73
C ARG A 236 0.31 3.67 10.67
N HIS A 237 -0.50 2.72 10.23
CA HIS A 237 -1.54 2.10 11.05
C HIS A 237 -1.89 0.72 10.50
N SER A 238 -2.15 -0.24 11.38
CA SER A 238 -2.68 -1.55 11.02
C SER A 238 -4.21 -1.50 10.98
N ALA A 239 -4.81 -2.03 9.94
CA ALA A 239 -6.27 -2.14 9.84
C ALA A 239 -6.90 -3.05 10.92
N PHE A 240 -6.11 -3.73 11.73
CA PHE A 240 -6.56 -4.57 12.84
C PHE A 240 -6.30 -3.96 14.23
N ASP A 241 -5.77 -2.74 14.27
CA ASP A 241 -5.49 -2.04 15.52
C ASP A 241 -6.53 -0.95 15.77
N VAL A 242 -6.81 -0.68 17.04
CA VAL A 242 -7.74 0.38 17.44
C VAL A 242 -7.01 1.73 17.38
N LEU A 243 -7.69 2.76 16.87
CA LEU A 243 -7.17 4.13 16.88
C LEU A 243 -7.09 4.67 18.31
N PRO A 244 -6.06 5.48 18.64
CA PRO A 244 -5.95 6.10 19.96
C PRO A 244 -7.08 7.12 20.24
N GLN A 245 -7.67 7.69 19.18
CA GLN A 245 -8.81 8.60 19.27
C GLN A 245 -9.88 8.17 18.24
N PRO A 246 -11.16 8.05 18.66
CA PRO A 246 -12.24 7.72 17.75
C PRO A 246 -12.47 8.83 16.71
N VAL A 247 -12.88 8.41 15.50
CA VAL A 247 -13.13 9.28 14.35
C VAL A 247 -14.56 9.17 13.85
N ASP A 248 -14.98 10.10 12.98
CA ASP A 248 -16.33 10.11 12.45
C ASP A 248 -16.54 9.14 11.31
N VAL A 249 -15.50 8.93 10.48
CA VAL A 249 -15.55 8.05 9.31
C VAL A 249 -14.29 7.23 9.18
N ILE A 250 -14.46 5.93 8.92
CA ILE A 250 -13.40 5.03 8.48
C ILE A 250 -13.78 4.49 7.11
N ARG A 251 -12.90 4.67 6.11
CA ARG A 251 -12.96 3.95 4.84
C ARG A 251 -11.90 2.87 4.82
N SER A 252 -12.25 1.66 4.36
CA SER A 252 -11.32 0.55 4.21
C SER A 252 -11.67 -0.27 2.98
N MET A 253 -10.99 0.03 1.87
CA MET A 253 -11.24 -0.63 0.60
C MET A 253 -10.25 -1.77 0.36
N ASN A 254 -10.75 -2.90 -0.13
CA ASN A 254 -9.97 -4.05 -0.59
C ASN A 254 -9.17 -4.81 0.47
N ILE A 255 -9.22 -4.44 1.73
CA ILE A 255 -8.49 -5.11 2.81
C ILE A 255 -9.33 -6.16 3.53
N TYR A 256 -10.52 -5.83 3.98
CA TYR A 256 -11.39 -6.78 4.66
C TYR A 256 -12.15 -7.63 3.64
N ASN A 257 -11.52 -8.73 3.22
CA ASN A 257 -12.10 -9.64 2.25
C ASN A 257 -11.74 -11.11 2.54
N LEU A 258 -12.62 -12.02 2.12
CA LEU A 258 -12.50 -13.46 2.36
C LEU A 258 -11.36 -14.13 1.58
N SER A 259 -10.77 -13.42 0.59
CA SER A 259 -9.59 -13.94 -0.12
C SER A 259 -8.29 -13.73 0.64
N TYR A 260 -8.26 -12.81 1.61
CA TYR A 260 -7.08 -12.49 2.41
C TYR A 260 -7.17 -13.03 3.84
N PHE A 261 -8.38 -13.05 4.43
CA PHE A 261 -8.54 -13.37 5.83
C PHE A 261 -9.73 -14.30 6.09
N GLU A 262 -9.53 -15.22 7.02
CA GLU A 262 -10.59 -16.07 7.54
C GLU A 262 -11.61 -15.26 8.38
N PRO A 263 -12.88 -15.71 8.49
CA PRO A 263 -13.92 -15.00 9.21
C PRO A 263 -13.58 -14.55 10.64
N PRO A 264 -12.87 -15.33 11.48
CA PRO A 264 -12.47 -14.85 12.81
C PRO A 264 -11.61 -13.60 12.76
N ARG A 265 -10.64 -13.55 11.83
CA ARG A 265 -9.76 -12.38 11.66
C ARG A 265 -10.52 -11.16 11.14
N LEU A 266 -11.50 -11.37 10.26
CA LEU A 266 -12.36 -10.29 9.78
C LEU A 266 -13.22 -9.70 10.90
N ARG A 267 -13.72 -10.54 11.84
CA ARG A 267 -14.43 -10.05 13.04
C ARG A 267 -13.54 -9.23 13.96
N GLU A 268 -12.28 -9.62 14.15
CA GLU A 268 -11.32 -8.83 14.91
C GLU A 268 -11.12 -7.45 14.27
N GLY A 269 -10.99 -7.39 12.94
CA GLY A 269 -10.89 -6.14 12.19
C GLY A 269 -12.15 -5.28 12.35
N ALA A 270 -13.35 -5.86 12.20
CA ALA A 270 -14.60 -5.15 12.39
C ALA A 270 -14.73 -4.60 13.83
N LYS A 271 -14.29 -5.36 14.84
CA LYS A 271 -14.23 -4.89 16.23
C LYS A 271 -13.26 -3.72 16.39
N ALA A 272 -12.07 -3.77 15.77
CA ALA A 272 -11.11 -2.66 15.78
C ALA A 272 -11.71 -1.39 15.15
N VAL A 273 -12.40 -1.52 14.01
CA VAL A 273 -13.12 -0.41 13.37
C VAL A 273 -14.20 0.15 14.30
N ARG A 274 -15.04 -0.71 14.89
CA ARG A 274 -16.12 -0.28 15.81
C ARG A 274 -15.59 0.51 17.00
N LEU A 275 -14.49 0.06 17.59
CA LEU A 275 -13.85 0.75 18.72
C LEU A 275 -13.22 2.09 18.29
N SER A 276 -12.79 2.20 17.04
CA SER A 276 -12.17 3.38 16.47
C SER A 276 -13.17 4.42 15.91
N LEU A 277 -14.46 4.11 15.88
CA LEU A 277 -15.50 5.04 15.47
C LEU A 277 -16.15 5.72 16.67
N LYS A 278 -16.52 6.99 16.54
CA LYS A 278 -17.44 7.69 17.44
C LYS A 278 -18.85 7.04 17.37
N PRO A 279 -19.71 7.18 18.40
CA PRO A 279 -21.14 6.81 18.28
C PRO A 279 -21.77 7.50 17.05
N GLY A 280 -22.51 6.74 16.22
CA GLY A 280 -23.07 7.22 14.96
C GLY A 280 -22.07 7.42 13.83
N GLY A 281 -20.79 7.11 14.05
CA GLY A 281 -19.75 7.16 13.02
C GLY A 281 -19.93 6.10 11.93
N LEU A 282 -19.37 6.37 10.75
CA LEU A 282 -19.59 5.54 9.56
C LEU A 282 -18.36 4.69 9.20
N TRP A 283 -18.60 3.44 8.87
CA TRP A 283 -17.62 2.56 8.23
C TRP A 283 -18.00 2.32 6.77
N ILE A 284 -17.12 2.71 5.86
CA ILE A 284 -17.22 2.47 4.41
C ILE A 284 -16.30 1.31 4.09
N VAL A 285 -16.87 0.15 3.81
CA VAL A 285 -16.10 -1.08 3.58
C VAL A 285 -16.52 -1.75 2.28
N GLY A 286 -15.56 -2.17 1.49
CA GLY A 286 -15.89 -2.84 0.24
C GLY A 286 -14.69 -3.32 -0.56
N ARG A 287 -15.01 -3.84 -1.73
CA ARG A 287 -14.04 -4.42 -2.66
C ARG A 287 -14.24 -3.88 -4.07
N THR A 288 -13.12 -3.71 -4.76
CA THR A 288 -13.07 -3.42 -6.19
C THR A 288 -12.79 -4.68 -6.96
N TRP A 289 -13.63 -5.02 -7.92
CA TRP A 289 -13.38 -6.07 -8.90
C TRP A 289 -12.68 -5.44 -10.10
N GLN A 290 -11.57 -6.07 -10.52
CA GLN A 290 -10.77 -5.58 -11.66
C GLN A 290 -11.38 -6.06 -12.98
N GLU A 291 -12.57 -5.57 -13.25
CA GLU A 291 -13.26 -5.70 -14.53
C GLU A 291 -12.97 -4.46 -15.39
N ALA A 292 -13.42 -4.45 -16.62
CA ALA A 292 -13.32 -3.30 -17.49
C ALA A 292 -14.73 -2.82 -17.89
N PRO A 293 -15.27 -1.75 -17.26
CA PRO A 293 -14.71 -0.88 -16.22
C PRO A 293 -14.69 -1.53 -14.82
N PRO A 294 -13.85 -1.04 -13.89
CA PRO A 294 -13.85 -1.54 -12.51
C PRO A 294 -15.20 -1.38 -11.84
N SER A 295 -15.69 -2.45 -11.18
CA SER A 295 -16.89 -2.43 -10.36
C SER A 295 -16.56 -2.40 -8.88
N HIS A 296 -17.41 -1.78 -8.07
CA HIS A 296 -17.23 -1.64 -6.63
C HIS A 296 -18.46 -2.16 -5.90
N ASN A 297 -18.21 -3.03 -4.92
CA ASN A 297 -19.25 -3.49 -4.01
C ASN A 297 -18.90 -3.00 -2.60
N VAL A 298 -19.72 -2.07 -2.08
CA VAL A 298 -19.42 -1.33 -0.85
C VAL A 298 -20.64 -1.26 0.04
N SER A 299 -20.44 -1.49 1.34
CA SER A 299 -21.42 -1.23 2.39
C SER A 299 -21.01 -0.03 3.22
N VAL A 300 -21.94 0.86 3.49
CA VAL A 300 -21.80 1.92 4.49
C VAL A 300 -22.56 1.51 5.73
N LEU A 301 -21.80 1.34 6.82
CA LEU A 301 -22.29 0.83 8.10
C LEU A 301 -22.16 1.94 9.15
N GLU A 302 -23.20 2.13 9.95
CA GLU A 302 -23.23 3.07 11.08
C GLU A 302 -22.94 2.31 12.38
N LYS A 303 -22.04 2.83 13.20
CA LYS A 303 -21.83 2.32 14.56
C LYS A 303 -23.01 2.65 15.46
N THR A 304 -23.55 1.63 16.08
CA THR A 304 -24.60 1.71 17.13
C THR A 304 -24.09 1.12 18.44
N ASP A 305 -24.86 1.25 19.51
CA ASP A 305 -24.52 0.62 20.80
C ASP A 305 -24.49 -0.91 20.68
N ALA A 306 -25.37 -1.50 19.87
CA ALA A 306 -25.48 -2.94 19.68
C ALA A 306 -24.50 -3.54 18.67
N GLY A 307 -23.81 -2.72 17.86
CA GLY A 307 -22.95 -3.19 16.79
C GLY A 307 -22.93 -2.25 15.60
N PHE A 308 -23.14 -2.78 14.41
CA PHE A 308 -23.28 -2.00 13.17
C PHE A 308 -24.69 -2.11 12.59
N LYS A 309 -25.12 -1.03 11.94
CA LYS A 309 -26.37 -0.95 11.16
C LYS A 309 -26.03 -0.56 9.72
N LEU A 310 -26.60 -1.24 8.74
CA LEU A 310 -26.48 -0.88 7.34
C LEU A 310 -27.22 0.45 7.08
N VAL A 311 -26.49 1.41 6.49
CA VAL A 311 -27.03 2.72 6.05
C VAL A 311 -27.33 2.68 4.55
N ARG A 312 -26.33 2.30 3.75
CA ARG A 312 -26.43 2.31 2.28
C ARG A 312 -25.49 1.31 1.64
N ARG A 313 -25.78 0.85 0.43
CA ARG A 313 -24.90 0.06 -0.41
C ARG A 313 -24.57 0.80 -1.69
N TYR A 314 -23.38 0.52 -2.21
CA TYR A 314 -22.99 0.76 -3.59
C TYR A 314 -22.70 -0.58 -4.25
N GLY A 315 -23.32 -0.86 -5.41
CA GLY A 315 -23.31 -2.22 -5.98
C GLY A 315 -24.02 -3.22 -5.06
N GLU A 316 -23.48 -4.44 -4.97
CA GLU A 316 -24.06 -5.53 -4.18
C GLU A 316 -23.76 -5.45 -2.67
N GLY A 317 -23.02 -4.43 -2.24
CA GLY A 317 -22.52 -4.34 -0.86
C GLY A 317 -21.23 -5.14 -0.65
N SER A 318 -20.65 -5.00 0.55
CA SER A 318 -19.41 -5.69 0.92
C SER A 318 -19.62 -7.18 1.15
N GLU A 319 -18.69 -8.01 0.70
CA GLU A 319 -18.72 -9.47 0.93
C GLU A 319 -18.68 -9.87 2.42
N ILE A 320 -18.26 -8.95 3.31
CA ILE A 320 -18.25 -9.18 4.76
C ILE A 320 -19.46 -8.58 5.47
N GLU A 321 -20.41 -8.00 4.77
CA GLU A 321 -21.56 -7.29 5.37
C GLU A 321 -22.36 -8.18 6.32
N SER A 322 -22.76 -9.37 5.89
CA SER A 322 -23.49 -10.33 6.73
C SER A 322 -22.69 -10.72 7.97
N LEU A 323 -21.39 -11.01 7.80
CA LEU A 323 -20.48 -11.36 8.89
C LEU A 323 -20.44 -10.30 9.99
N VAL A 324 -20.53 -9.01 9.60
CA VAL A 324 -20.46 -7.87 10.53
C VAL A 324 -21.81 -7.61 11.19
N LEU A 325 -22.92 -7.75 10.46
CA LEU A 325 -24.27 -7.47 10.95
C LEU A 325 -24.83 -8.58 11.84
N GLU A 326 -24.55 -9.87 11.52
CA GLU A 326 -25.09 -11.02 12.25
C GLU A 326 -24.49 -11.22 13.64
N ASN A 327 -23.27 -10.76 13.87
CA ASN A 327 -22.50 -11.11 15.07
C ASN A 327 -22.42 -10.00 16.14
N GLN A 328 -23.18 -8.90 16.02
CA GLN A 328 -23.17 -7.79 16.97
C GLN A 328 -21.75 -7.46 17.50
N VAL A 329 -20.82 -7.25 16.57
CA VAL A 329 -19.37 -7.08 16.85
C VAL A 329 -19.08 -5.76 17.56
#